data_6132d2762c16a5f27b3d355c6321e1c0
#
_entry.id   6132d2762c16a5f27b3d355c6321e1c0
#
_cell.length_a   1.000
_cell.length_b   1.000
_cell.length_c   1.000
_cell.angle_alpha   90.00
_cell.angle_beta   90.00
_cell.angle_gamma   90.00
#
_symmetry.space_group_name_H-M   'P 1'
#
loop_
_entity.id
_entity.type
_entity.pdbx_description
1 polymer ?
#
loop_
_entity_poly.entity_id
_entity_poly.type
_entity_poly.pdbx_seq_one_letter_code
_entity_poly.pdbx_strand_id
1 'polypeptide(L)'
;MKLILCLICLTCFFTAFNKQIKKHASIFYIITVLISALTIFVPHDMLPAPVVMFINKILVRGVFQGAIFIIVMYVAVLPSKSQLRIKLSKVRGEMAIIAALFTLIHNISYGKRYFMLLFTDISALKPYEAAAAVLSICMIILLVPLTVTSFYTVRKKMSGKNWKKLQRLSYIFYALLYLHIVLIFSRGLFTKKLTYLVDIYIYTLIFGIYAALRVIKYIKKKANARVLKGEADIKNFNAPAYIKNKTVLSTAVFSALMLGVCIYSTYIYGSAGINSDVRTKNEKTAEDSDAGKAKAQNKVSENTGSDQKDMPDQEDIQSTAKGFKDGEYEGSAIGYNGKLIVSVVVEGGAIKDIKIVKHVDDEEYFYDARDKVIQSILEKQSTDVDSVSGATTSADAIIKAVKRALGEIK
;
A
#
# COMPACT_ATOMS: atom_id res chain seq x y z
N MET A 1 -4.81 -2.64 -12.26
CA MET A 1 -4.91 -3.97 -12.91
C MET A 1 -4.89 -5.16 -11.94
N LYS A 2 -4.07 -5.16 -10.88
CA LYS A 2 -3.99 -6.29 -9.90
C LYS A 2 -5.35 -6.59 -9.24
N LEU A 3 -6.10 -5.55 -8.84
CA LEU A 3 -7.43 -5.71 -8.23
C LEU A 3 -8.41 -6.44 -9.16
N ILE A 4 -8.48 -6.05 -10.44
CA ILE A 4 -9.41 -6.65 -11.41
C ILE A 4 -9.09 -8.13 -11.60
N LEU A 5 -7.80 -8.48 -11.71
CA LEU A 5 -7.36 -9.87 -11.81
C LEU A 5 -7.77 -10.66 -10.56
N CYS A 6 -7.53 -10.11 -9.35
CA CYS A 6 -7.96 -10.74 -8.10
C CYS A 6 -9.48 -10.92 -8.04
N LEU A 7 -10.27 -9.92 -8.46
CA LEU A 7 -11.72 -10.02 -8.48
C LEU A 7 -12.21 -11.14 -9.40
N ILE A 8 -11.64 -11.27 -10.60
CA ILE A 8 -11.99 -12.34 -11.54
C ILE A 8 -11.62 -13.70 -10.97
N CYS A 9 -10.34 -13.90 -10.58
CA CYS A 9 -9.86 -15.19 -10.07
C CYS A 9 -10.63 -15.62 -8.81
N LEU A 10 -10.83 -14.72 -7.85
CA LEU A 10 -11.56 -15.03 -6.61
C LEU A 10 -13.04 -15.29 -6.86
N THR A 11 -13.68 -14.56 -7.77
CA THR A 11 -15.08 -14.81 -8.14
C THR A 11 -15.23 -16.18 -8.77
N CYS A 12 -14.33 -16.57 -9.68
CA CYS A 12 -14.29 -17.90 -10.27
C CYS A 12 -14.07 -18.97 -9.19
N PHE A 13 -13.09 -18.78 -8.31
CA PHE A 13 -12.78 -19.70 -7.22
C PHE A 13 -13.99 -19.92 -6.30
N PHE A 14 -14.58 -18.84 -5.75
CA PHE A 14 -15.72 -18.96 -4.83
C PHE A 14 -16.99 -19.50 -5.51
N THR A 15 -17.16 -19.28 -6.80
CA THR A 15 -18.30 -19.85 -7.54
C THR A 15 -18.09 -21.33 -7.90
N ALA A 16 -16.87 -21.74 -8.22
CA ALA A 16 -16.54 -23.14 -8.50
C ALA A 16 -16.61 -24.00 -7.23
N PHE A 17 -15.97 -23.53 -6.15
CA PHE A 17 -15.82 -24.27 -4.91
C PHE A 17 -16.90 -23.96 -3.85
N ASN A 18 -18.01 -23.30 -4.20
CA ASN A 18 -19.03 -22.89 -3.23
C ASN A 18 -19.58 -24.05 -2.39
N LYS A 19 -19.77 -25.25 -2.97
CA LYS A 19 -20.25 -26.45 -2.25
C LYS A 19 -19.21 -26.96 -1.24
N GLN A 20 -17.96 -27.05 -1.66
CA GLN A 20 -16.82 -27.51 -0.84
C GLN A 20 -16.55 -26.56 0.33
N ILE A 21 -16.49 -25.25 0.05
CA ILE A 21 -16.32 -24.20 1.06
C ILE A 21 -17.44 -24.26 2.09
N LYS A 22 -18.69 -24.45 1.65
CA LYS A 22 -19.82 -24.57 2.57
C LYS A 22 -19.78 -25.82 3.42
N LYS A 23 -19.38 -26.97 2.84
CA LYS A 23 -19.31 -28.26 3.53
C LYS A 23 -18.12 -28.33 4.50
N HIS A 24 -16.98 -27.78 4.12
CA HIS A 24 -15.71 -27.89 4.82
C HIS A 24 -15.11 -26.53 5.21
N ALA A 25 -15.95 -25.58 5.69
CA ALA A 25 -15.52 -24.22 5.99
C ALA A 25 -14.31 -24.13 6.92
N SER A 26 -14.26 -24.97 7.95
CA SER A 26 -13.15 -25.01 8.92
C SER A 26 -11.79 -25.30 8.26
N ILE A 27 -11.77 -26.18 7.23
CA ILE A 27 -10.53 -26.49 6.50
C ILE A 27 -10.03 -25.23 5.79
N PHE A 28 -10.92 -24.49 5.12
CA PHE A 28 -10.54 -23.23 4.45
C PHE A 28 -10.07 -22.17 5.43
N TYR A 29 -10.65 -22.08 6.63
CA TYR A 29 -10.18 -21.17 7.67
C TYR A 29 -8.77 -21.56 8.16
N ILE A 30 -8.53 -22.85 8.42
CA ILE A 30 -7.22 -23.36 8.84
C ILE A 30 -6.18 -23.07 7.75
N ILE A 31 -6.47 -23.38 6.49
CA ILE A 31 -5.57 -23.08 5.37
C ILE A 31 -5.28 -21.56 5.30
N THR A 32 -6.30 -20.72 5.47
CA THR A 32 -6.11 -19.26 5.47
C THR A 32 -5.20 -18.81 6.62
N VAL A 33 -5.38 -19.35 7.82
CA VAL A 33 -4.53 -19.06 8.98
C VAL A 33 -3.09 -19.54 8.74
N LEU A 34 -2.90 -20.76 8.19
CA LEU A 34 -1.58 -21.29 7.86
C LEU A 34 -0.87 -20.42 6.81
N ILE A 35 -1.56 -20.04 5.73
CA ILE A 35 -0.99 -19.14 4.72
C ILE A 35 -0.63 -17.78 5.36
N SER A 36 -1.48 -17.26 6.25
CA SER A 36 -1.21 -15.99 6.94
C SER A 36 0.00 -16.10 7.86
N ALA A 37 0.11 -17.20 8.62
CA ALA A 37 1.27 -17.46 9.49
C ALA A 37 2.55 -17.62 8.68
N LEU A 38 2.54 -18.41 7.61
CA LEU A 38 3.69 -18.57 6.71
C LEU A 38 4.14 -17.20 6.13
N THR A 39 3.19 -16.39 5.69
CA THR A 39 3.49 -15.06 5.13
C THR A 39 4.13 -14.11 6.16
N ILE A 40 3.73 -14.21 7.44
CA ILE A 40 4.20 -13.32 8.50
C ILE A 40 5.54 -13.78 9.08
N PHE A 41 5.73 -15.08 9.27
CA PHE A 41 6.84 -15.64 10.05
C PHE A 41 7.98 -16.23 9.22
N VAL A 42 7.72 -16.65 7.96
CA VAL A 42 8.79 -17.21 7.12
C VAL A 42 9.61 -16.09 6.49
N PRO A 43 10.94 -16.12 6.65
CA PRO A 43 11.83 -15.16 6.01
C PRO A 43 11.67 -15.20 4.48
N HIS A 44 11.53 -14.03 3.85
CA HIS A 44 11.25 -13.93 2.42
C HIS A 44 12.42 -14.38 1.53
N ASP A 45 13.63 -14.42 2.08
CA ASP A 45 14.84 -14.91 1.39
C ASP A 45 14.83 -16.43 1.15
N MET A 46 14.03 -17.18 1.95
CA MET A 46 13.83 -18.62 1.77
C MET A 46 12.82 -18.97 0.66
N LEU A 47 12.12 -17.97 0.11
CA LEU A 47 11.04 -18.21 -0.85
C LEU A 47 11.45 -17.83 -2.27
N PRO A 48 10.92 -18.51 -3.32
CA PRO A 48 11.14 -18.14 -4.71
C PRO A 48 10.67 -16.70 -4.98
N ALA A 49 11.43 -15.95 -5.78
CA ALA A 49 11.15 -14.55 -6.11
C ALA A 49 9.69 -14.27 -6.60
N PRO A 50 9.06 -15.11 -7.44
CA PRO A 50 7.66 -14.91 -7.83
C PRO A 50 6.68 -14.99 -6.66
N VAL A 51 6.95 -15.88 -5.67
CA VAL A 51 6.13 -16.05 -4.47
C VAL A 51 6.26 -14.81 -3.58
N VAL A 52 7.48 -14.33 -3.34
CA VAL A 52 7.75 -13.10 -2.58
C VAL A 52 7.05 -11.89 -3.23
N MET A 53 7.13 -11.80 -4.55
CA MET A 53 6.45 -10.73 -5.29
C MET A 53 4.92 -10.80 -5.15
N PHE A 54 4.32 -12.01 -5.21
CA PHE A 54 2.88 -12.20 -4.98
C PHE A 54 2.49 -11.81 -3.55
N ILE A 55 3.22 -12.31 -2.56
CA ILE A 55 3.01 -11.98 -1.14
C ILE A 55 3.02 -10.46 -0.94
N ASN A 56 4.10 -9.80 -1.31
CA ASN A 56 4.29 -8.38 -1.06
C ASN A 56 3.33 -7.49 -1.84
N LYS A 57 3.09 -7.78 -3.13
CA LYS A 57 2.24 -6.92 -3.99
C LYS A 57 0.74 -7.17 -3.85
N ILE A 58 0.33 -8.32 -3.34
CA ILE A 58 -1.07 -8.75 -3.34
C ILE A 58 -1.59 -8.97 -1.90
N LEU A 59 -0.92 -9.79 -1.08
CA LEU A 59 -1.38 -10.12 0.27
C LEU A 59 -1.06 -9.00 1.26
N VAL A 60 0.20 -8.62 1.38
CA VAL A 60 0.66 -7.61 2.35
C VAL A 60 0.04 -6.24 2.07
N ARG A 61 -0.14 -5.86 0.80
CA ARG A 61 -0.79 -4.59 0.42
C ARG A 61 -2.31 -4.59 0.50
N GLY A 62 -2.94 -5.66 0.91
CA GLY A 62 -4.38 -5.68 1.13
C GLY A 62 -5.26 -5.84 -0.12
N VAL A 63 -4.66 -6.06 -1.30
CA VAL A 63 -5.42 -6.18 -2.56
C VAL A 63 -6.30 -7.44 -2.57
N PHE A 64 -5.78 -8.56 -2.06
CA PHE A 64 -6.46 -9.85 -2.04
C PHE A 64 -7.70 -9.85 -1.14
N GLN A 65 -7.52 -9.47 0.12
CA GLN A 65 -8.62 -9.38 1.09
C GLN A 65 -9.61 -8.28 0.71
N GLY A 66 -9.12 -7.15 0.18
CA GLY A 66 -9.95 -6.08 -0.35
C GLY A 66 -10.85 -6.57 -1.49
N ALA A 67 -10.32 -7.38 -2.42
CA ALA A 67 -11.10 -8.00 -3.50
C ALA A 67 -12.20 -8.92 -2.95
N ILE A 68 -11.90 -9.74 -1.92
CA ILE A 68 -12.92 -10.60 -1.28
C ILE A 68 -14.02 -9.74 -0.64
N PHE A 69 -13.68 -8.68 0.11
CA PHE A 69 -14.68 -7.76 0.67
C PHE A 69 -15.55 -7.11 -0.40
N ILE A 70 -14.98 -6.71 -1.55
CA ILE A 70 -15.72 -6.18 -2.68
C ILE A 70 -16.70 -7.23 -3.22
N ILE A 71 -16.28 -8.48 -3.39
CA ILE A 71 -17.18 -9.56 -3.83
C ILE A 71 -18.33 -9.75 -2.81
N VAL A 72 -18.02 -9.83 -1.50
CA VAL A 72 -19.02 -9.95 -0.42
C VAL A 72 -20.03 -8.80 -0.46
N MET A 73 -19.56 -7.58 -0.70
CA MET A 73 -20.37 -6.38 -0.86
C MET A 73 -21.31 -6.49 -2.07
N TYR A 74 -20.79 -6.88 -3.23
CA TYR A 74 -21.54 -6.96 -4.47
C TYR A 74 -22.60 -8.06 -4.49
N VAL A 75 -22.42 -9.17 -3.77
CA VAL A 75 -23.45 -10.21 -3.62
C VAL A 75 -24.81 -9.64 -3.22
N ALA A 76 -24.83 -8.57 -2.42
CA ALA A 76 -26.06 -7.92 -1.96
C ALA A 76 -26.82 -7.17 -3.07
N VAL A 77 -26.14 -6.75 -4.14
CA VAL A 77 -26.73 -5.93 -5.22
C VAL A 77 -26.93 -6.69 -6.53
N LEU A 78 -26.29 -7.83 -6.71
CA LEU A 78 -26.50 -8.70 -7.88
C LEU A 78 -27.98 -9.07 -8.06
N PRO A 79 -28.44 -9.29 -9.31
CA PRO A 79 -29.81 -9.71 -9.62
C PRO A 79 -30.19 -10.99 -8.88
N SER A 80 -31.39 -11.04 -8.30
CA SER A 80 -31.83 -12.16 -7.43
C SER A 80 -31.85 -13.52 -8.14
N LYS A 81 -32.14 -13.56 -9.44
CA LYS A 81 -32.19 -14.76 -10.27
C LYS A 81 -30.82 -15.15 -10.85
N SER A 82 -29.77 -14.36 -10.69
CA SER A 82 -28.44 -14.63 -11.22
C SER A 82 -27.82 -15.86 -10.55
N GLN A 83 -27.30 -16.81 -11.34
CA GLN A 83 -26.57 -17.98 -10.85
C GLN A 83 -25.36 -17.59 -10.01
N LEU A 84 -24.67 -16.52 -10.39
CA LEU A 84 -23.55 -15.96 -9.65
C LEU A 84 -23.95 -15.57 -8.22
N ARG A 85 -25.06 -14.83 -8.08
CA ARG A 85 -25.57 -14.46 -6.76
C ARG A 85 -25.99 -15.67 -5.95
N ILE A 86 -26.69 -16.65 -6.56
CA ILE A 86 -27.15 -17.85 -5.87
C ILE A 86 -25.95 -18.62 -5.28
N LYS A 87 -24.88 -18.82 -6.07
CA LYS A 87 -23.67 -19.51 -5.62
C LYS A 87 -22.92 -18.73 -4.53
N LEU A 88 -22.63 -17.45 -4.76
CA LEU A 88 -21.86 -16.63 -3.83
C LEU A 88 -22.61 -16.33 -2.53
N SER A 89 -23.94 -16.21 -2.55
CA SER A 89 -24.72 -15.97 -1.32
C SER A 89 -24.68 -17.15 -0.35
N LYS A 90 -24.45 -18.39 -0.83
CA LYS A 90 -24.30 -19.59 0.02
C LYS A 90 -23.04 -19.56 0.87
N VAL A 91 -21.98 -18.92 0.38
CA VAL A 91 -20.65 -18.84 1.02
C VAL A 91 -20.26 -17.42 1.45
N ARG A 92 -21.22 -16.50 1.48
CA ARG A 92 -20.95 -15.09 1.78
C ARG A 92 -20.34 -14.89 3.18
N GLY A 93 -20.80 -15.64 4.18
CA GLY A 93 -20.25 -15.59 5.54
C GLY A 93 -18.83 -16.11 5.57
N GLU A 94 -18.58 -17.24 4.93
CA GLU A 94 -17.28 -17.88 4.84
C GLU A 94 -16.26 -16.99 4.10
N MET A 95 -16.67 -16.34 3.00
CA MET A 95 -15.84 -15.35 2.32
C MET A 95 -15.46 -14.17 3.23
N ALA A 96 -16.41 -13.64 4.01
CA ALA A 96 -16.15 -12.54 4.93
C ALA A 96 -15.15 -12.94 6.03
N ILE A 97 -15.24 -14.18 6.56
CA ILE A 97 -14.30 -14.71 7.55
C ILE A 97 -12.89 -14.88 6.93
N ILE A 98 -12.80 -15.47 5.74
CA ILE A 98 -11.54 -15.64 5.01
C ILE A 98 -10.88 -14.28 4.75
N ALA A 99 -11.65 -13.28 4.30
CA ALA A 99 -11.14 -11.93 4.09
C ALA A 99 -10.60 -11.31 5.39
N ALA A 100 -11.34 -11.46 6.51
CA ALA A 100 -10.91 -10.96 7.80
C ALA A 100 -9.62 -11.63 8.30
N LEU A 101 -9.48 -12.93 8.12
CA LEU A 101 -8.24 -13.67 8.46
C LEU A 101 -7.06 -13.20 7.61
N PHE A 102 -7.22 -13.02 6.30
CA PHE A 102 -6.17 -12.47 5.45
C PHE A 102 -5.82 -11.01 5.78
N THR A 103 -6.75 -10.24 6.37
CA THR A 103 -6.49 -8.86 6.81
C THR A 103 -5.42 -8.80 7.91
N LEU A 104 -5.21 -9.90 8.67
CA LEU A 104 -4.14 -9.99 9.65
C LEU A 104 -2.76 -9.82 9.01
N ILE A 105 -2.53 -10.39 7.81
CA ILE A 105 -1.27 -10.20 7.06
C ILE A 105 -1.01 -8.70 6.83
N HIS A 106 -2.01 -7.99 6.31
CA HIS A 106 -1.90 -6.57 6.02
C HIS A 106 -1.63 -5.75 7.30
N ASN A 107 -2.37 -6.03 8.37
CA ASN A 107 -2.24 -5.29 9.62
C ASN A 107 -0.90 -5.55 10.33
N ILE A 108 -0.42 -6.79 10.31
CA ILE A 108 0.83 -7.18 11.01
C ILE A 108 2.04 -6.81 10.15
N SER A 109 2.06 -7.20 8.87
CA SER A 109 3.25 -7.01 8.02
C SER A 109 3.40 -5.58 7.51
N TYR A 110 2.29 -4.85 7.29
CA TYR A 110 2.31 -3.50 6.76
C TYR A 110 1.83 -2.46 7.79
N GLY A 111 0.72 -2.72 8.48
CA GLY A 111 0.07 -1.77 9.39
C GLY A 111 0.80 -1.55 10.72
N LYS A 112 1.54 -2.56 11.23
CA LYS A 112 2.20 -2.52 12.55
C LYS A 112 3.01 -1.24 12.78
N ARG A 113 3.82 -0.83 11.81
CA ARG A 113 4.63 0.38 11.90
C ARG A 113 3.77 1.63 12.09
N TYR A 114 2.73 1.79 11.28
CA TYR A 114 1.83 2.95 11.34
C TYR A 114 1.06 3.01 12.65
N PHE A 115 0.62 1.85 13.16
CA PHE A 115 -0.04 1.77 14.46
C PHE A 115 0.93 2.12 15.60
N MET A 116 2.16 1.64 15.56
CA MET A 116 3.17 2.00 16.55
C MET A 116 3.43 3.52 16.54
N LEU A 117 3.74 4.08 15.39
CA LEU A 117 4.03 5.52 15.25
C LEU A 117 2.84 6.41 15.63
N LEU A 118 1.60 5.97 15.39
CA LEU A 118 0.41 6.71 15.78
C LEU A 118 0.33 6.96 17.30
N PHE A 119 0.87 6.04 18.12
CA PHE A 119 0.84 6.13 19.59
C PHE A 119 2.18 6.58 20.19
N THR A 120 3.31 6.46 19.48
CA THR A 120 4.64 6.79 20.00
C THR A 120 5.17 8.11 19.44
N ASP A 121 5.01 8.34 18.13
CA ASP A 121 5.51 9.54 17.46
C ASP A 121 4.66 9.84 16.20
N ILE A 122 3.55 10.53 16.42
CA ILE A 122 2.64 10.91 15.33
C ILE A 122 3.28 11.89 14.34
N SER A 123 4.31 12.64 14.76
CA SER A 123 5.00 13.62 13.91
C SER A 123 5.82 12.95 12.80
N ALA A 124 6.22 11.69 12.99
CA ALA A 124 6.89 10.87 11.98
C ALA A 124 5.95 10.39 10.85
N LEU A 125 4.64 10.60 11.00
CA LEU A 125 3.64 10.23 9.99
C LEU A 125 3.19 11.45 9.20
N LYS A 126 3.05 11.29 7.89
CA LYS A 126 2.37 12.29 7.07
C LYS A 126 0.87 12.33 7.43
N PRO A 127 0.19 13.48 7.32
CA PRO A 127 -1.22 13.60 7.75
C PRO A 127 -2.15 12.55 7.15
N TYR A 128 -1.99 12.19 5.88
CA TYR A 128 -2.80 11.16 5.24
C TYR A 128 -2.49 9.74 5.75
N GLU A 129 -1.25 9.47 6.18
CA GLU A 129 -0.85 8.18 6.77
C GLU A 129 -1.46 8.03 8.17
N ALA A 130 -1.38 9.08 8.99
CA ALA A 130 -2.01 9.11 10.30
C ALA A 130 -3.54 8.93 10.20
N ALA A 131 -4.19 9.66 9.28
CA ALA A 131 -5.63 9.51 9.03
C ALA A 131 -5.98 8.09 8.56
N ALA A 132 -5.20 7.49 7.66
CA ALA A 132 -5.41 6.11 7.19
C ALA A 132 -5.21 5.09 8.31
N ALA A 133 -4.25 5.31 9.22
CA ALA A 133 -4.03 4.45 10.39
C ALA A 133 -5.23 4.51 11.38
N VAL A 134 -5.74 5.70 11.67
CA VAL A 134 -6.95 5.88 12.50
C VAL A 134 -8.15 5.17 11.87
N LEU A 135 -8.39 5.35 10.55
CA LEU A 135 -9.46 4.64 9.84
C LEU A 135 -9.29 3.12 9.92
N SER A 136 -8.05 2.61 9.85
CA SER A 136 -7.78 1.18 9.99
C SER A 136 -8.17 0.66 11.36
N ILE A 137 -7.89 1.38 12.45
CA ILE A 137 -8.32 1.01 13.81
C ILE A 137 -9.84 0.98 13.88
N CYS A 138 -10.54 2.00 13.36
CA CYS A 138 -12.00 2.00 13.31
C CYS A 138 -12.56 0.81 12.53
N MET A 139 -11.93 0.46 11.39
CA MET A 139 -12.31 -0.71 10.60
C MET A 139 -12.08 -2.02 11.35
N ILE A 140 -10.99 -2.17 12.10
CA ILE A 140 -10.71 -3.37 12.90
C ILE A 140 -11.78 -3.53 13.98
N ILE A 141 -12.14 -2.45 14.70
CA ILE A 141 -13.19 -2.46 15.71
C ILE A 141 -14.53 -2.92 15.13
N LEU A 142 -14.87 -2.50 13.91
CA LEU A 142 -16.09 -2.93 13.23
C LEU A 142 -15.98 -4.36 12.68
N LEU A 143 -14.81 -4.75 12.19
CA LEU A 143 -14.57 -6.04 11.53
C LEU A 143 -14.69 -7.20 12.52
N VAL A 144 -14.22 -7.05 13.76
CA VAL A 144 -14.27 -8.09 14.78
C VAL A 144 -15.70 -8.59 15.02
N PRO A 145 -16.69 -7.76 15.41
CA PRO A 145 -18.07 -8.25 15.64
C PRO A 145 -18.74 -8.73 14.34
N LEU A 146 -18.45 -8.12 13.19
CA LEU A 146 -18.95 -8.58 11.90
C LEU A 146 -18.45 -9.97 11.56
N THR A 147 -17.17 -10.28 11.81
CA THR A 147 -16.54 -11.57 11.56
C THR A 147 -17.06 -12.62 12.54
N VAL A 148 -17.05 -12.33 13.84
CA VAL A 148 -17.53 -13.25 14.89
C VAL A 148 -18.98 -13.67 14.62
N THR A 149 -19.85 -12.74 14.25
CA THR A 149 -21.27 -13.04 13.96
C THR A 149 -21.50 -13.60 12.55
N SER A 150 -20.46 -13.73 11.74
CA SER A 150 -20.50 -14.46 10.45
C SER A 150 -20.31 -15.96 10.65
N PHE A 151 -19.68 -16.42 11.76
CA PHE A 151 -19.60 -17.85 12.08
C PHE A 151 -20.98 -18.45 12.33
N TYR A 152 -21.24 -19.60 11.73
CA TYR A 152 -22.54 -20.27 11.85
C TYR A 152 -22.94 -20.56 13.30
N THR A 153 -22.01 -20.99 14.14
CA THR A 153 -22.20 -21.28 15.57
C THR A 153 -22.67 -20.07 16.37
N VAL A 154 -22.11 -18.90 16.11
CA VAL A 154 -22.50 -17.63 16.76
C VAL A 154 -23.83 -17.13 16.19
N ARG A 155 -23.96 -17.10 14.86
CA ARG A 155 -25.17 -16.65 14.18
C ARG A 155 -26.40 -17.44 14.60
N LYS A 156 -26.28 -18.76 14.79
CA LYS A 156 -27.36 -19.65 15.24
C LYS A 156 -27.93 -19.24 16.61
N LYS A 157 -27.08 -18.68 17.49
CA LYS A 157 -27.48 -18.25 18.84
C LYS A 157 -28.13 -16.88 18.87
N MET A 158 -28.11 -16.11 17.78
CA MET A 158 -28.65 -14.77 17.69
C MET A 158 -30.05 -14.75 17.08
N SER A 159 -30.91 -13.85 17.56
CA SER A 159 -32.16 -13.58 16.86
C SER A 159 -31.89 -12.98 15.48
N GLY A 160 -32.68 -13.37 14.48
CA GLY A 160 -32.51 -12.88 13.10
C GLY A 160 -32.62 -11.35 12.98
N LYS A 161 -33.39 -10.70 13.86
CA LYS A 161 -33.54 -9.23 13.93
C LYS A 161 -32.25 -8.57 14.40
N ASN A 162 -31.66 -9.04 15.50
CA ASN A 162 -30.43 -8.51 16.08
C ASN A 162 -29.24 -8.77 15.17
N TRP A 163 -29.11 -9.97 14.61
CA TRP A 163 -28.08 -10.28 13.62
C TRP A 163 -28.14 -9.34 12.40
N LYS A 164 -29.33 -9.09 11.83
CA LYS A 164 -29.50 -8.15 10.72
C LYS A 164 -29.14 -6.73 11.11
N LYS A 165 -29.44 -6.29 12.35
CA LYS A 165 -29.08 -4.96 12.85
C LYS A 165 -27.55 -4.82 12.91
N LEU A 166 -26.85 -5.79 13.47
CA LEU A 166 -25.41 -5.78 13.57
C LEU A 166 -24.75 -5.83 12.18
N GLN A 167 -25.22 -6.71 11.29
CA GLN A 167 -24.67 -6.82 9.93
C GLN A 167 -24.82 -5.53 9.08
N ARG A 168 -25.67 -4.57 9.49
CA ARG A 168 -25.75 -3.25 8.85
C ARG A 168 -24.49 -2.40 9.09
N LEU A 169 -23.71 -2.67 10.14
CA LEU A 169 -22.41 -2.03 10.35
C LEU A 169 -21.44 -2.26 9.18
N SER A 170 -21.66 -3.31 8.38
CA SER A 170 -20.89 -3.54 7.17
C SER A 170 -20.95 -2.37 6.17
N TYR A 171 -22.00 -1.56 6.17
CA TYR A 171 -22.08 -0.37 5.32
C TYR A 171 -21.08 0.70 5.75
N ILE A 172 -20.95 0.89 7.08
CA ILE A 172 -19.96 1.81 7.65
C ILE A 172 -18.57 1.27 7.35
N PHE A 173 -18.34 -0.03 7.57
CA PHE A 173 -17.07 -0.69 7.25
C PHE A 173 -16.67 -0.46 5.76
N TYR A 174 -17.59 -0.64 4.81
CA TYR A 174 -17.28 -0.42 3.39
C TYR A 174 -17.02 1.04 3.04
N ALA A 175 -17.70 1.99 3.69
CA ALA A 175 -17.42 3.42 3.52
C ALA A 175 -16.03 3.77 4.03
N LEU A 176 -15.66 3.27 5.22
CA LEU A 176 -14.32 3.46 5.79
C LEU A 176 -13.23 2.79 4.96
N LEU A 177 -13.51 1.58 4.42
CA LEU A 177 -12.59 0.88 3.53
C LEU A 177 -12.30 1.70 2.26
N TYR A 178 -13.33 2.30 1.65
CA TYR A 178 -13.15 3.18 0.50
C TYR A 178 -12.31 4.41 0.86
N LEU A 179 -12.63 5.08 1.97
CA LEU A 179 -11.88 6.26 2.43
C LEU A 179 -10.43 5.91 2.74
N HIS A 180 -10.16 4.79 3.40
CA HIS A 180 -8.81 4.30 3.67
C HIS A 180 -8.02 4.10 2.37
N ILE A 181 -8.62 3.44 1.37
CA ILE A 181 -7.99 3.19 0.06
C ILE A 181 -7.68 4.53 -0.63
N VAL A 182 -8.64 5.46 -0.67
CA VAL A 182 -8.44 6.78 -1.29
C VAL A 182 -7.32 7.54 -0.60
N LEU A 183 -7.25 7.54 0.74
CA LEU A 183 -6.18 8.21 1.49
C LEU A 183 -4.80 7.63 1.15
N ILE A 184 -4.66 6.31 1.10
CA ILE A 184 -3.38 5.67 0.77
C ILE A 184 -2.96 5.99 -0.67
N PHE A 185 -3.88 5.95 -1.64
CA PHE A 185 -3.57 6.25 -3.03
C PHE A 185 -3.50 7.75 -3.34
N SER A 186 -4.04 8.64 -2.46
CA SER A 186 -3.95 10.11 -2.62
C SER A 186 -2.50 10.61 -2.70
N ARG A 187 -1.56 9.84 -2.14
CA ARG A 187 -0.12 10.02 -2.34
C ARG A 187 0.26 10.13 -3.83
N GLY A 188 -0.41 9.40 -4.72
CA GLY A 188 -0.18 9.49 -6.16
C GLY A 188 -0.49 10.86 -6.76
N LEU A 189 -1.36 11.65 -6.10
CA LEU A 189 -1.63 13.04 -6.48
C LEU A 189 -0.39 13.93 -6.26
N PHE A 190 0.37 13.67 -5.19
CA PHE A 190 1.59 14.42 -4.85
C PHE A 190 2.79 13.97 -5.67
N THR A 191 2.90 12.65 -5.98
CA THR A 191 4.04 12.07 -6.70
C THR A 191 3.84 12.03 -8.21
N LYS A 192 2.70 12.51 -8.74
CA LYS A 192 2.31 12.46 -10.18
C LYS A 192 2.43 11.05 -10.81
N LYS A 193 2.41 9.97 -10.00
CA LYS A 193 2.48 8.60 -10.51
C LYS A 193 1.12 8.16 -11.07
N LEU A 194 1.03 8.02 -12.38
CA LEU A 194 -0.18 7.61 -13.11
C LEU A 194 -0.80 6.32 -12.56
N THR A 195 0.01 5.37 -12.08
CA THR A 195 -0.46 4.10 -11.53
C THR A 195 -1.38 4.28 -10.31
N TYR A 196 -1.08 5.22 -9.42
CA TYR A 196 -1.92 5.51 -8.26
C TYR A 196 -3.24 6.20 -8.64
N LEU A 197 -3.19 7.09 -9.64
CA LEU A 197 -4.39 7.75 -10.16
C LEU A 197 -5.35 6.74 -10.79
N VAL A 198 -4.82 5.80 -11.58
CA VAL A 198 -5.58 4.72 -12.18
C VAL A 198 -6.21 3.83 -11.10
N ASP A 199 -5.47 3.50 -10.03
CA ASP A 199 -6.01 2.69 -8.94
C ASP A 199 -7.13 3.43 -8.19
N ILE A 200 -6.97 4.74 -7.85
CA ILE A 200 -8.05 5.55 -7.27
C ILE A 200 -9.30 5.51 -8.16
N TYR A 201 -9.13 5.74 -9.46
CA TYR A 201 -10.24 5.73 -10.41
C TYR A 201 -10.98 4.39 -10.43
N ILE A 202 -10.24 3.27 -10.48
CA ILE A 202 -10.81 1.91 -10.49
C ILE A 202 -11.60 1.65 -9.19
N TYR A 203 -11.01 1.96 -8.02
CA TYR A 203 -11.72 1.78 -6.75
C TYR A 203 -12.95 2.69 -6.65
N THR A 204 -12.83 3.97 -7.03
CA THR A 204 -13.95 4.92 -7.03
C THR A 204 -15.10 4.43 -7.93
N LEU A 205 -14.78 3.91 -9.11
CA LEU A 205 -15.77 3.35 -10.02
C LEU A 205 -16.47 2.12 -9.41
N ILE A 206 -15.71 1.20 -8.81
CA ILE A 206 -16.27 0.00 -8.17
C ILE A 206 -17.19 0.38 -7.01
N PHE A 207 -16.72 1.22 -6.06
CA PHE A 207 -17.54 1.61 -4.91
C PHE A 207 -18.72 2.50 -5.32
N GLY A 208 -18.55 3.38 -6.31
CA GLY A 208 -19.61 4.23 -6.87
C GLY A 208 -20.72 3.43 -7.54
N ILE A 209 -20.39 2.46 -8.39
CA ILE A 209 -21.36 1.53 -9.00
C ILE A 209 -22.11 0.76 -7.90
N TYR A 210 -21.42 0.25 -6.89
CA TYR A 210 -22.08 -0.42 -5.77
C TYR A 210 -23.08 0.49 -5.06
N ALA A 211 -22.69 1.71 -4.73
CA ALA A 211 -23.54 2.69 -4.06
C ALA A 211 -24.79 2.99 -4.89
N ALA A 212 -24.64 3.22 -6.21
CA ALA A 212 -25.74 3.44 -7.13
C ALA A 212 -26.70 2.25 -7.16
N LEU A 213 -26.19 1.03 -7.31
CA LEU A 213 -27.01 -0.20 -7.30
C LEU A 213 -27.75 -0.40 -5.96
N ARG A 214 -27.13 -0.02 -4.83
CA ARG A 214 -27.77 -0.06 -3.51
C ARG A 214 -28.92 0.90 -3.39
N VAL A 215 -28.74 2.14 -3.85
CA VAL A 215 -29.78 3.17 -3.85
C VAL A 215 -30.95 2.71 -4.76
N ILE A 216 -30.67 2.23 -5.96
CA ILE A 216 -31.70 1.69 -6.87
C ILE A 216 -32.51 0.58 -6.19
N LYS A 217 -31.83 -0.36 -5.54
CA LYS A 217 -32.48 -1.49 -4.87
C LYS A 217 -33.33 -1.03 -3.66
N TYR A 218 -32.86 -0.02 -2.92
CA TYR A 218 -33.63 0.59 -1.81
C TYR A 218 -34.89 1.27 -2.33
N ILE A 219 -34.78 2.10 -3.40
CA ILE A 219 -35.91 2.81 -3.99
C ILE A 219 -36.95 1.80 -4.52
N LYS A 220 -36.51 0.77 -5.27
CA LYS A 220 -37.41 -0.30 -5.77
C LYS A 220 -38.14 -1.00 -4.63
N LYS A 221 -37.45 -1.33 -3.54
CA LYS A 221 -38.08 -1.97 -2.37
C LYS A 221 -39.11 -1.06 -1.71
N LYS A 222 -38.84 0.24 -1.57
CA LYS A 222 -39.78 1.22 -1.00
C LYS A 222 -41.00 1.42 -1.87
N ALA A 223 -40.80 1.49 -3.19
CA ALA A 223 -41.88 1.58 -4.18
C ALA A 223 -42.82 0.36 -4.11
N ASN A 224 -42.28 -0.85 -4.17
CA ASN A 224 -43.05 -2.07 -4.05
C ASN A 224 -43.84 -2.18 -2.73
N ALA A 225 -43.26 -1.70 -1.62
CA ALA A 225 -43.92 -1.70 -0.32
C ALA A 225 -45.12 -0.72 -0.28
N ARG A 226 -45.07 0.40 -0.99
CA ARG A 226 -46.19 1.36 -1.11
C ARG A 226 -47.32 0.80 -1.96
N VAL A 227 -46.98 0.13 -3.06
CA VAL A 227 -47.94 -0.56 -3.91
C VAL A 227 -48.69 -1.65 -3.13
N LEU A 228 -47.96 -2.47 -2.34
CA LEU A 228 -48.55 -3.53 -1.51
C LEU A 228 -49.45 -3.00 -0.36
N LYS A 229 -49.27 -1.73 0.04
CA LYS A 229 -50.12 -1.08 1.05
C LYS A 229 -51.37 -0.39 0.44
N GLY A 230 -51.57 -0.43 -0.87
CA GLY A 230 -52.67 0.27 -1.55
C GLY A 230 -52.48 1.82 -1.57
N GLU A 231 -51.31 2.34 -1.14
CA GLU A 231 -51.04 3.78 -1.12
C GLU A 231 -50.64 4.34 -2.49
N ALA A 232 -50.49 3.49 -3.53
CA ALA A 232 -50.14 3.87 -4.89
C ALA A 232 -50.89 2.99 -5.89
N ASP A 233 -51.55 3.65 -6.85
CA ASP A 233 -52.24 2.95 -7.94
C ASP A 233 -51.23 2.35 -8.92
N ILE A 234 -51.34 1.05 -9.17
CA ILE A 234 -50.39 0.29 -10.01
C ILE A 234 -50.36 0.83 -11.46
N LYS A 235 -51.46 1.43 -11.95
CA LYS A 235 -51.58 1.96 -13.32
C LYS A 235 -50.83 3.28 -13.55
N ASN A 236 -50.64 4.11 -12.48
CA ASN A 236 -50.06 5.43 -12.61
C ASN A 236 -48.61 5.53 -12.05
N PHE A 237 -48.06 4.43 -11.54
CA PHE A 237 -46.70 4.45 -10.98
C PHE A 237 -45.66 4.16 -12.06
N ASN A 238 -45.25 5.22 -12.76
CA ASN A 238 -44.13 5.18 -13.73
C ASN A 238 -42.76 5.04 -12.94
N ALA A 239 -42.66 3.93 -12.20
CA ALA A 239 -41.44 3.57 -11.46
C ALA A 239 -40.13 3.62 -12.31
N PRO A 240 -40.16 3.22 -13.59
CA PRO A 240 -38.99 3.31 -14.46
C PRO A 240 -38.48 4.74 -14.70
N ALA A 241 -39.39 5.71 -14.95
CA ALA A 241 -39.01 7.08 -15.27
C ALA A 241 -38.51 7.84 -14.05
N TYR A 242 -39.15 7.71 -12.86
CA TYR A 242 -38.75 8.33 -11.63
C TYR A 242 -37.40 7.76 -11.10
N ILE A 243 -37.23 6.43 -11.21
CA ILE A 243 -35.98 5.75 -10.83
C ILE A 243 -34.87 6.13 -11.82
N LYS A 244 -35.15 6.17 -13.12
CA LYS A 244 -34.19 6.54 -14.15
C LYS A 244 -33.67 7.97 -13.96
N ASN A 245 -34.54 8.94 -13.72
CA ASN A 245 -34.14 10.33 -13.58
C ASN A 245 -33.40 10.64 -12.26
N LYS A 246 -33.90 10.21 -11.10
CA LYS A 246 -33.23 10.46 -9.82
C LYS A 246 -31.94 9.68 -9.64
N THR A 247 -31.88 8.45 -10.15
CA THR A 247 -30.69 7.60 -10.01
C THR A 247 -29.61 8.01 -11.00
N VAL A 248 -29.98 8.34 -12.23
CA VAL A 248 -29.06 8.89 -13.22
C VAL A 248 -28.53 10.23 -12.71
N LEU A 249 -29.39 11.11 -12.16
CA LEU A 249 -28.99 12.38 -11.61
C LEU A 249 -28.07 12.21 -10.38
N SER A 250 -28.42 11.33 -9.42
CA SER A 250 -27.56 11.11 -8.22
C SER A 250 -26.25 10.43 -8.58
N THR A 251 -26.24 9.50 -9.55
CA THR A 251 -25.00 8.87 -10.03
C THR A 251 -24.16 9.86 -10.82
N ALA A 252 -24.78 10.69 -11.65
CA ALA A 252 -24.09 11.76 -12.39
C ALA A 252 -23.52 12.82 -11.45
N VAL A 253 -24.29 13.26 -10.44
CA VAL A 253 -23.83 14.22 -9.42
C VAL A 253 -22.69 13.63 -8.58
N PHE A 254 -22.79 12.36 -8.13
CA PHE A 254 -21.72 11.72 -7.40
C PHE A 254 -20.47 11.52 -8.26
N SER A 255 -20.63 11.07 -9.51
CA SER A 255 -19.52 10.95 -10.46
C SER A 255 -18.88 12.30 -10.78
N ALA A 256 -19.69 13.35 -10.96
CA ALA A 256 -19.23 14.73 -11.21
C ALA A 256 -18.52 15.31 -9.98
N LEU A 257 -19.02 15.08 -8.76
CA LEU A 257 -18.35 15.47 -7.52
C LEU A 257 -17.01 14.76 -7.36
N MET A 258 -16.96 13.47 -7.63
CA MET A 258 -15.70 12.70 -7.56
C MET A 258 -14.71 13.10 -8.65
N LEU A 259 -15.19 13.35 -9.88
CA LEU A 259 -14.37 13.93 -10.96
C LEU A 259 -13.89 15.35 -10.59
N GLY A 260 -14.77 16.16 -10.01
CA GLY A 260 -14.45 17.51 -9.53
C GLY A 260 -13.37 17.51 -8.45
N VAL A 261 -13.47 16.60 -7.47
CA VAL A 261 -12.43 16.41 -6.42
C VAL A 261 -11.11 15.96 -7.05
N CYS A 262 -11.14 15.04 -8.03
CA CYS A 262 -9.94 14.60 -8.74
C CYS A 262 -9.31 15.73 -9.57
N ILE A 263 -10.11 16.48 -10.31
CA ILE A 263 -9.64 17.63 -11.13
C ILE A 263 -9.13 18.74 -10.22
N TYR A 264 -9.86 19.11 -9.16
CA TYR A 264 -9.48 20.15 -8.21
C TYR A 264 -8.18 19.80 -7.48
N SER A 265 -8.02 18.57 -7.01
CA SER A 265 -6.76 18.13 -6.41
C SER A 265 -5.60 18.13 -7.41
N THR A 266 -5.85 17.72 -8.68
CA THR A 266 -4.83 17.76 -9.73
C THR A 266 -4.44 19.20 -10.08
N TYR A 267 -5.40 20.15 -10.07
CA TYR A 267 -5.16 21.57 -10.36
C TYR A 267 -4.37 22.26 -9.24
N ILE A 268 -4.80 22.12 -7.98
CA ILE A 268 -4.10 22.75 -6.83
C ILE A 268 -2.70 22.19 -6.63
N TYR A 269 -2.53 20.88 -6.72
CA TYR A 269 -1.22 20.27 -6.48
C TYR A 269 -0.33 20.25 -7.73
N GLY A 270 -0.92 20.34 -8.94
CA GLY A 270 -0.17 20.54 -10.18
C GLY A 270 0.46 21.93 -10.28
N SER A 271 -0.25 22.97 -9.83
CA SER A 271 0.26 24.34 -9.81
C SER A 271 1.33 24.56 -8.73
N ALA A 272 1.24 23.90 -7.58
CA ALA A 272 2.26 23.97 -6.54
C ALA A 272 3.59 23.32 -6.96
N GLY A 273 3.55 22.24 -7.78
CA GLY A 273 4.74 21.58 -8.31
C GLY A 273 5.46 22.39 -9.39
N ILE A 274 4.72 23.17 -10.20
CA ILE A 274 5.31 24.04 -11.23
C ILE A 274 6.07 25.21 -10.58
N ASN A 275 5.54 25.74 -9.49
CA ASN A 275 6.20 26.83 -8.76
C ASN A 275 7.46 26.39 -8.01
N SER A 276 7.54 25.12 -7.55
CA SER A 276 8.76 24.58 -6.93
C SER A 276 9.87 24.30 -7.97
N ASP A 277 9.51 23.80 -9.16
CA ASP A 277 10.46 23.53 -10.24
C ASP A 277 11.01 24.82 -10.89
N VAL A 278 10.19 25.90 -10.92
CA VAL A 278 10.63 27.23 -11.37
C VAL A 278 11.54 27.89 -10.35
N ARG A 279 11.27 27.70 -9.04
CA ARG A 279 12.08 28.26 -7.97
C ARG A 279 13.45 27.59 -7.89
N THR A 280 13.52 26.24 -7.99
CA THR A 280 14.77 25.48 -8.03
C THR A 280 15.58 25.72 -9.29
N LYS A 281 14.95 26.00 -10.44
CA LYS A 281 15.66 26.42 -11.67
C LYS A 281 16.21 27.83 -11.54
N ASN A 282 15.47 28.75 -10.93
CA ASN A 282 15.93 30.14 -10.74
C ASN A 282 17.05 30.22 -9.67
N GLU A 283 17.01 29.38 -8.63
CA GLU A 283 18.10 29.30 -7.64
C GLU A 283 19.37 28.70 -8.24
N LYS A 284 19.27 27.63 -9.09
CA LYS A 284 20.43 27.10 -9.81
C LYS A 284 21.00 28.06 -10.86
N THR A 285 20.16 28.86 -11.52
CA THR A 285 20.65 29.88 -12.48
C THR A 285 21.29 31.09 -11.79
N ALA A 286 20.87 31.38 -10.54
CA ALA A 286 21.49 32.42 -9.71
C ALA A 286 22.84 31.96 -9.14
N GLU A 287 22.97 30.70 -8.69
CA GLU A 287 24.26 30.16 -8.23
C GLU A 287 25.28 30.01 -9.36
N ASP A 288 24.88 29.61 -10.58
CA ASP A 288 25.78 29.53 -11.74
C ASP A 288 26.22 30.93 -12.25
N SER A 289 25.42 31.98 -12.02
CA SER A 289 25.80 33.36 -12.38
C SER A 289 26.79 34.00 -11.40
N ASP A 290 26.78 33.57 -10.12
CA ASP A 290 27.73 34.07 -9.12
C ASP A 290 29.08 33.31 -9.16
N ALA A 291 29.06 32.00 -9.53
CA ALA A 291 30.30 31.24 -9.71
C ALA A 291 31.15 31.70 -10.92
N GLY A 292 30.54 32.37 -11.87
CA GLY A 292 31.23 32.94 -13.05
C GLY A 292 31.98 34.23 -12.79
N LYS A 293 31.66 34.98 -11.71
CA LYS A 293 32.32 36.24 -11.36
C LYS A 293 33.49 36.10 -10.40
N ALA A 294 33.65 34.97 -9.73
CA ALA A 294 34.73 34.76 -8.75
C ALA A 294 36.05 34.19 -9.36
N LYS A 295 36.11 33.87 -10.67
CA LYS A 295 37.31 33.28 -11.31
C LYS A 295 38.20 34.26 -12.10
N ALA A 296 37.95 35.58 -12.05
CA ALA A 296 38.67 36.56 -12.82
C ALA A 296 39.65 37.45 -12.03
N GLN A 297 39.84 37.26 -10.74
CA GLN A 297 40.87 37.99 -9.99
C GLN A 297 41.58 37.08 -8.98
N ASN A 298 42.69 36.54 -9.33
CA ASN A 298 43.90 36.42 -8.55
C ASN A 298 44.95 35.54 -9.26
N LYS A 299 45.82 36.24 -9.96
CA LYS A 299 47.15 35.78 -10.33
C LYS A 299 48.08 36.89 -9.90
N VAL A 300 49.15 36.49 -9.20
CA VAL A 300 50.36 37.21 -8.75
C VAL A 300 50.46 37.40 -7.24
N SER A 301 51.23 36.58 -6.55
CA SER A 301 52.56 36.96 -6.05
C SER A 301 53.13 35.84 -5.15
N GLU A 302 54.36 35.51 -5.45
CA GLU A 302 55.29 34.64 -4.71
C GLU A 302 55.72 35.25 -3.35
N ASN A 303 56.03 34.46 -2.37
CA ASN A 303 57.36 34.16 -1.86
C ASN A 303 57.47 34.13 -0.32
N THR A 304 58.15 33.07 0.13
CA THR A 304 59.10 32.96 1.29
C THR A 304 58.64 33.10 2.72
N GLY A 305 59.02 32.06 3.52
CA GLY A 305 59.51 32.25 4.89
C GLY A 305 59.09 31.18 5.91
N SER A 306 59.97 30.23 6.10
CA SER A 306 60.26 29.39 7.26
C SER A 306 59.69 29.84 8.62
N ASP A 307 59.18 28.91 9.44
CA ASP A 307 59.86 28.44 10.65
C ASP A 307 59.02 27.41 11.44
N GLN A 308 59.76 26.48 12.02
CA GLN A 308 59.40 25.37 12.90
C GLN A 308 58.77 25.82 14.22
N LYS A 309 57.80 25.03 14.79
CA LYS A 309 57.97 24.45 16.14
C LYS A 309 56.78 23.56 16.55
N ASP A 310 57.19 22.35 16.97
CA ASP A 310 56.73 21.53 18.09
C ASP A 310 55.34 20.90 18.12
N MET A 311 55.41 19.56 18.05
CA MET A 311 54.42 18.56 18.48
C MET A 311 54.06 18.66 19.98
N PRO A 312 52.89 18.11 20.39
CA PRO A 312 52.92 16.78 20.95
C PRO A 312 51.84 15.80 20.50
N ASP A 313 52.28 14.56 20.42
CA ASP A 313 51.63 13.26 20.57
C ASP A 313 50.11 13.13 20.35
N GLN A 314 49.73 12.43 19.28
CA GLN A 314 48.46 11.74 19.12
C GLN A 314 48.69 10.24 19.25
N GLU A 315 48.01 9.67 20.23
CA GLU A 315 47.85 8.23 20.41
C GLU A 315 47.25 7.56 19.16
N ASP A 316 47.92 6.51 18.75
CA ASP A 316 47.51 5.56 17.73
C ASP A 316 46.17 4.90 18.07
N ILE A 317 45.10 5.31 17.43
CA ILE A 317 43.91 4.47 17.29
C ILE A 317 44.12 3.67 16.00
N GLN A 318 44.76 2.52 16.10
CA GLN A 318 44.75 1.48 15.09
C GLN A 318 43.34 0.94 14.94
N SER A 319 42.55 1.49 13.98
CA SER A 319 41.41 0.81 13.44
C SER A 319 41.93 -0.34 12.55
N THR A 320 41.67 -1.57 12.96
CA THR A 320 41.88 -2.77 12.16
C THR A 320 40.89 -2.75 10.98
N ALA A 321 41.18 -1.96 9.96
CA ALA A 321 40.47 -2.03 8.70
C ALA A 321 40.88 -3.35 8.02
N LYS A 322 39.95 -4.32 7.92
CA LYS A 322 40.07 -5.41 6.98
C LYS A 322 40.13 -4.78 5.60
N GLY A 323 41.30 -4.66 5.01
CA GLY A 323 41.50 -4.15 3.67
C GLY A 323 40.82 -5.10 2.68
N PHE A 324 39.82 -4.58 1.97
CA PHE A 324 39.21 -5.32 0.84
C PHE A 324 40.21 -5.33 -0.33
N LYS A 325 40.17 -6.39 -1.15
CA LYS A 325 41.00 -6.44 -2.36
C LYS A 325 40.43 -5.47 -3.40
N ASP A 326 41.30 -4.71 -4.06
CA ASP A 326 40.92 -3.76 -5.11
C ASP A 326 40.22 -4.47 -6.29
N GLY A 327 39.16 -3.86 -6.79
CA GLY A 327 38.35 -4.37 -7.90
C GLY A 327 36.92 -3.89 -7.87
N GLU A 328 36.17 -4.28 -8.88
CA GLU A 328 34.70 -4.10 -8.96
C GLU A 328 34.01 -5.43 -8.73
N TYR A 329 33.05 -5.45 -7.80
CA TYR A 329 32.39 -6.65 -7.35
C TYR A 329 30.88 -6.52 -7.46
N GLU A 330 30.21 -7.52 -8.00
CA GLU A 330 28.76 -7.56 -8.10
C GLU A 330 28.17 -8.49 -7.03
N GLY A 331 27.17 -8.01 -6.32
CA GLY A 331 26.43 -8.80 -5.35
C GLY A 331 24.92 -8.63 -5.51
N SER A 332 24.16 -9.63 -5.07
CA SER A 332 22.71 -9.57 -5.18
C SER A 332 21.99 -10.09 -3.93
N ALA A 333 20.82 -9.53 -3.64
CA ALA A 333 19.94 -9.99 -2.57
C ALA A 333 18.46 -9.86 -2.99
N ILE A 334 17.58 -10.44 -2.19
CA ILE A 334 16.14 -10.28 -2.36
C ILE A 334 15.67 -9.11 -1.50
N GLY A 335 15.19 -8.04 -2.14
CA GLY A 335 14.57 -6.90 -1.51
C GLY A 335 13.07 -7.09 -1.27
N TYR A 336 12.36 -5.99 -1.00
CA TYR A 336 10.94 -6.03 -0.69
C TYR A 336 10.07 -6.58 -1.83
N ASN A 337 10.37 -6.23 -3.08
CA ASN A 337 9.60 -6.65 -4.26
C ASN A 337 10.34 -7.63 -5.18
N GLY A 338 11.59 -8.03 -4.86
CA GLY A 338 12.35 -8.98 -5.66
C GLY A 338 13.85 -8.70 -5.68
N LYS A 339 14.54 -9.22 -6.71
CA LYS A 339 16.00 -9.20 -6.78
C LYS A 339 16.55 -7.77 -6.91
N LEU A 340 17.52 -7.46 -6.04
CA LEU A 340 18.38 -6.29 -6.03
C LEU A 340 19.78 -6.71 -6.45
N ILE A 341 20.46 -5.92 -7.27
CA ILE A 341 21.84 -6.12 -7.69
C ILE A 341 22.61 -4.83 -7.43
N VAL A 342 23.77 -4.93 -6.79
CA VAL A 342 24.68 -3.83 -6.52
C VAL A 342 26.04 -4.10 -7.16
N SER A 343 26.74 -3.04 -7.61
CA SER A 343 28.17 -3.04 -7.93
C SER A 343 28.90 -2.25 -6.84
N VAL A 344 29.99 -2.81 -6.32
CA VAL A 344 30.84 -2.22 -5.27
C VAL A 344 32.23 -2.04 -5.84
N VAL A 345 32.74 -0.82 -5.81
CA VAL A 345 34.11 -0.49 -6.26
C VAL A 345 35.01 -0.34 -5.03
N VAL A 346 36.09 -1.08 -5.02
CA VAL A 346 37.13 -1.04 -3.98
C VAL A 346 38.44 -0.54 -4.60
N GLU A 347 39.05 0.46 -3.99
CA GLU A 347 40.34 1.02 -4.38
C GLU A 347 41.18 1.36 -3.14
N GLY A 348 42.44 0.92 -3.14
CA GLY A 348 43.34 1.11 -2.02
C GLY A 348 42.90 0.41 -0.74
N GLY A 349 42.18 -0.72 -0.86
CA GLY A 349 41.64 -1.48 0.25
C GLY A 349 40.36 -0.89 0.88
N ALA A 350 39.83 0.22 0.33
CA ALA A 350 38.66 0.93 0.84
C ALA A 350 37.50 0.88 -0.16
N ILE A 351 36.25 0.85 0.34
CA ILE A 351 35.03 0.93 -0.47
C ILE A 351 34.89 2.38 -0.95
N LYS A 352 35.01 2.58 -2.28
CA LYS A 352 34.96 3.92 -2.91
C LYS A 352 33.57 4.27 -3.40
N ASP A 353 32.85 3.30 -3.96
CA ASP A 353 31.53 3.54 -4.54
C ASP A 353 30.65 2.31 -4.45
N ILE A 354 29.35 2.53 -4.30
CA ILE A 354 28.32 1.49 -4.30
C ILE A 354 27.17 1.93 -5.23
N LYS A 355 27.00 1.24 -6.34
CA LYS A 355 25.96 1.51 -7.32
C LYS A 355 24.86 0.45 -7.29
N ILE A 356 23.62 0.89 -7.37
CA ILE A 356 22.47 -0.01 -7.58
C ILE A 356 22.36 -0.27 -9.09
N VAL A 357 22.72 -1.48 -9.51
CA VAL A 357 22.65 -1.90 -10.93
C VAL A 357 21.20 -2.19 -11.31
N LYS A 358 20.47 -2.87 -10.43
CA LYS A 358 19.07 -3.24 -10.67
C LYS A 358 18.29 -3.41 -9.36
N HIS A 359 17.04 -2.89 -9.34
CA HIS A 359 16.08 -3.17 -8.28
C HIS A 359 14.66 -3.21 -8.83
N VAL A 360 13.75 -3.80 -8.08
CA VAL A 360 12.29 -3.85 -8.34
C VAL A 360 11.47 -3.39 -7.15
N ASP A 361 12.13 -2.86 -6.12
CA ASP A 361 11.49 -2.31 -4.92
C ASP A 361 10.77 -0.99 -5.23
N ASP A 362 9.85 -0.59 -4.36
CA ASP A 362 9.13 0.67 -4.48
C ASP A 362 10.12 1.84 -4.33
N GLU A 363 10.21 2.66 -5.38
CA GLU A 363 11.19 3.74 -5.51
C GLU A 363 11.28 4.65 -4.29
N GLU A 364 10.18 4.99 -3.65
CA GLU A 364 10.15 5.94 -2.54
C GLU A 364 10.82 5.41 -1.27
N TYR A 365 10.48 4.19 -0.82
CA TYR A 365 11.12 3.58 0.35
C TYR A 365 12.52 3.07 0.02
N PHE A 366 12.73 2.69 -1.24
CA PHE A 366 14.00 2.20 -1.71
C PHE A 366 15.05 3.29 -1.74
N TYR A 367 14.75 4.46 -2.31
CA TYR A 367 15.71 5.56 -2.38
C TYR A 367 16.09 6.11 -1.01
N ASP A 368 15.12 6.25 -0.09
CA ASP A 368 15.42 6.66 1.29
C ASP A 368 16.33 5.65 2.02
N ALA A 369 16.14 4.33 1.77
CA ALA A 369 17.01 3.30 2.31
C ALA A 369 18.38 3.30 1.65
N ARG A 370 18.42 3.38 0.32
CA ARG A 370 19.63 3.38 -0.50
C ARG A 370 20.61 4.46 -0.03
N ASP A 371 20.15 5.70 -0.01
CA ASP A 371 21.03 6.84 0.24
C ASP A 371 21.64 6.76 1.66
N LYS A 372 20.82 6.44 2.67
CA LYS A 372 21.29 6.31 4.05
C LYS A 372 22.22 5.11 4.27
N VAL A 373 21.89 3.94 3.69
CA VAL A 373 22.71 2.72 3.86
C VAL A 373 24.03 2.87 3.14
N ILE A 374 24.04 3.33 1.89
CA ILE A 374 25.24 3.51 1.10
C ILE A 374 26.16 4.54 1.79
N GLN A 375 25.61 5.67 2.21
CA GLN A 375 26.39 6.67 2.94
C GLN A 375 27.00 6.09 4.23
N SER A 376 26.23 5.36 5.04
CA SER A 376 26.72 4.73 6.28
C SER A 376 27.82 3.71 6.02
N ILE A 377 27.73 2.91 4.94
CA ILE A 377 28.77 1.93 4.57
C ILE A 377 30.05 2.65 4.14
N LEU A 378 29.93 3.70 3.32
CA LEU A 378 31.06 4.49 2.86
C LEU A 378 31.76 5.25 4.00
N GLU A 379 31.00 5.82 4.93
CA GLU A 379 31.53 6.53 6.11
C GLU A 379 32.21 5.59 7.10
N LYS A 380 31.60 4.43 7.41
CA LYS A 380 32.14 3.46 8.36
C LYS A 380 33.14 2.50 7.76
N GLN A 381 33.29 2.46 6.44
CA GLN A 381 34.07 1.46 5.71
C GLN A 381 33.77 0.02 6.18
N SER A 382 32.50 -0.24 6.47
CA SER A 382 32.00 -1.50 7.05
C SER A 382 30.60 -1.79 6.55
N THR A 383 30.29 -3.06 6.34
CA THR A 383 28.93 -3.53 6.03
C THR A 383 28.09 -3.75 7.29
N ASP A 384 28.65 -3.54 8.47
CA ASP A 384 27.91 -3.60 9.74
C ASP A 384 27.31 -2.23 10.08
N VAL A 385 26.20 -1.94 9.39
CA VAL A 385 25.45 -0.70 9.51
C VAL A 385 24.00 -0.98 9.86
N ASP A 386 23.35 -0.03 10.51
CA ASP A 386 21.97 -0.15 10.93
C ASP A 386 21.01 -0.10 9.73
N SER A 387 19.95 -0.87 9.83
CA SER A 387 18.85 -0.84 8.85
C SER A 387 18.02 0.43 9.00
N VAL A 388 17.47 0.93 7.88
CA VAL A 388 16.69 2.17 7.86
C VAL A 388 15.28 1.93 8.33
N SER A 389 14.86 2.57 9.41
CA SER A 389 13.49 2.52 9.91
C SER A 389 12.49 2.94 8.84
N GLY A 390 11.53 2.06 8.57
CA GLY A 390 10.49 2.27 7.56
C GLY A 390 10.78 1.75 6.15
N ALA A 391 12.05 1.41 5.88
CA ALA A 391 12.46 0.74 4.66
C ALA A 391 13.39 -0.45 4.97
N THR A 392 13.21 -1.07 6.12
CA THR A 392 14.10 -2.10 6.69
C THR A 392 14.39 -3.22 5.71
N THR A 393 13.38 -3.78 5.02
CA THR A 393 13.58 -4.87 4.06
C THR A 393 14.46 -4.47 2.88
N SER A 394 14.29 -3.25 2.34
CA SER A 394 15.12 -2.74 1.26
C SER A 394 16.52 -2.37 1.76
N ALA A 395 16.64 -1.81 2.98
CA ALA A 395 17.92 -1.53 3.63
C ALA A 395 18.72 -2.80 3.86
N ASP A 396 18.11 -3.83 4.47
CA ASP A 396 18.74 -5.15 4.69
C ASP A 396 19.15 -5.82 3.39
N ALA A 397 18.36 -5.67 2.32
CA ALA A 397 18.72 -6.21 1.02
C ALA A 397 19.95 -5.51 0.41
N ILE A 398 20.08 -4.19 0.56
CA ILE A 398 21.26 -3.45 0.11
C ILE A 398 22.48 -3.92 0.90
N ILE A 399 22.39 -3.97 2.23
CA ILE A 399 23.49 -4.45 3.10
C ILE A 399 23.90 -5.88 2.71
N LYS A 400 22.95 -6.80 2.57
CA LYS A 400 23.22 -8.19 2.17
C LYS A 400 23.84 -8.28 0.79
N ALA A 401 23.40 -7.46 -0.17
CA ALA A 401 23.97 -7.45 -1.50
C ALA A 401 25.41 -6.96 -1.50
N VAL A 402 25.73 -5.92 -0.72
CA VAL A 402 27.12 -5.42 -0.54
C VAL A 402 27.96 -6.48 0.17
N LYS A 403 27.48 -7.12 1.23
CA LYS A 403 28.18 -8.24 1.91
C LYS A 403 28.53 -9.37 0.95
N ARG A 404 27.62 -9.72 0.03
CA ARG A 404 27.89 -10.74 -0.98
C ARG A 404 28.88 -10.29 -2.04
N ALA A 405 28.83 -9.04 -2.47
CA ALA A 405 29.80 -8.47 -3.38
C ALA A 405 31.22 -8.54 -2.79
N LEU A 406 31.37 -8.22 -1.49
CA LEU A 406 32.66 -8.24 -0.78
C LEU A 406 33.07 -9.63 -0.28
N GLY A 407 32.27 -10.68 -0.51
CA GLY A 407 32.55 -12.06 -0.12
C GLY A 407 32.42 -12.34 1.38
N GLU A 408 31.77 -11.46 2.14
CA GLU A 408 31.56 -11.63 3.59
C GLU A 408 30.48 -12.69 3.92
N ILE A 409 29.52 -12.89 2.98
CA ILE A 409 28.47 -13.92 3.08
C ILE A 409 28.24 -14.57 1.72
N LYS A 410 27.80 -15.84 1.71
CA LYS A 410 27.48 -16.61 0.50
C LYS A 410 26.05 -16.32 -0.02
#